data_7d785459439afc37dc24d832ac9deea5
#
_entry.id   7d785459439afc37dc24d832ac9deea5
#
_cell.length_a   1.000
_cell.length_b   1.000
_cell.length_c   1.000
_cell.angle_alpha   90.00
_cell.angle_beta   90.00
_cell.angle_gamma   90.00
#
_symmetry.space_group_name_H-M   'P 1'
#
loop_
_entity.id
_entity.type
_entity.pdbx_description
1 polymer ?
#
loop_
_entity_poly.entity_id
_entity_poly.type
_entity_poly.pdbx_seq_one_letter_code
_entity_poly.pdbx_strand_id
1 'polypeptide(L)'
;MKPDLLLTNIGQLATLANTEGRPKTGEEMRELSVINDGAIAIKDRLIAEVGTTKQILSTVDDVTTVPQIELPHMLVLPGFVDSHTHLVFGGSRENDFAMKLAGKTYMEILEAGGGILNTLQATRSASNEELVKNAFSIAQRMLSEGTTTIESKSGYGLNTEHELKMLHAMNNLREKIPTGIVSTFLGAHAIPPEYSGRVDDYVDLVINEMIPIVASSNLAEFCDVFCEEGVFDVEQSRRILLAAKEAGMKIKIHADEIVQLGGTELAAEVEAVSADHLLMASDDGLEAIKKTGTIATLLPATAFSLNTNYARARDMIEMDVPIALATDFNPNCANESLFFTIALSCYKMKMHPREVISALTINAAHAVDRADSLGSIEVGKRADIIALECPNPEYLAYRFGVNLIHTVVSNGDVVHTKLGP
;
A
#
# COMPACT_ATOMS: atom_id res chain seq x y z
N MET A 1 -0.39 -0.11 -35.61
CA MET A 1 -0.94 0.91 -34.72
C MET A 1 0.03 2.08 -34.53
N LYS A 2 -0.44 3.24 -34.03
CA LYS A 2 0.42 4.37 -33.63
C LYS A 2 0.33 4.57 -32.12
N PRO A 3 1.29 4.05 -31.34
CA PRO A 3 1.36 4.24 -29.89
C PRO A 3 1.88 5.65 -29.54
N ASP A 4 1.69 6.05 -28.28
CA ASP A 4 2.19 7.31 -27.72
C ASP A 4 3.62 7.15 -27.16
N LEU A 5 3.95 5.94 -26.68
CA LEU A 5 5.26 5.59 -26.14
C LEU A 5 5.55 4.10 -26.39
N LEU A 6 6.82 3.80 -26.69
CA LEU A 6 7.35 2.44 -26.75
C LEU A 6 8.45 2.25 -25.70
N LEU A 7 8.35 1.16 -24.93
CA LEU A 7 9.45 0.63 -24.14
C LEU A 7 9.98 -0.59 -24.87
N THR A 8 11.27 -0.62 -25.22
CA THR A 8 11.84 -1.65 -26.11
C THR A 8 13.18 -2.19 -25.59
N ASN A 9 13.63 -3.28 -26.16
CA ASN A 9 14.90 -3.95 -25.79
C ASN A 9 14.98 -4.26 -24.29
N ILE A 10 13.84 -4.57 -23.66
CA ILE A 10 13.75 -4.84 -22.22
C ILE A 10 14.47 -6.16 -21.93
N GLY A 11 15.48 -6.12 -21.05
CA GLY A 11 16.24 -7.33 -20.68
C GLY A 11 15.34 -8.45 -20.16
N GLN A 12 14.56 -8.18 -19.11
CA GLN A 12 13.51 -9.06 -18.58
C GLN A 12 12.25 -8.25 -18.31
N LEU A 13 11.17 -8.55 -19.00
CA LEU A 13 9.84 -7.99 -18.77
C LEU A 13 9.03 -8.99 -17.96
N ALA A 14 8.87 -8.76 -16.66
CA ALA A 14 8.01 -9.54 -15.79
C ALA A 14 6.61 -8.94 -15.80
N THR A 15 5.69 -9.56 -16.51
CA THR A 15 4.35 -8.99 -16.74
C THR A 15 3.41 -9.22 -15.56
N LEU A 16 3.63 -10.25 -14.77
CA LEU A 16 2.71 -10.74 -13.74
C LEU A 16 1.29 -11.02 -14.27
N ALA A 17 1.16 -11.24 -15.59
CA ALA A 17 -0.12 -11.54 -16.22
C ALA A 17 -0.85 -12.65 -15.47
N ASN A 18 -2.11 -12.38 -15.13
CA ASN A 18 -2.93 -13.24 -14.29
C ASN A 18 -4.31 -13.43 -14.92
N THR A 19 -4.50 -14.56 -15.57
CA THR A 19 -5.76 -14.88 -16.27
C THR A 19 -6.90 -15.31 -15.36
N GLU A 20 -6.63 -15.56 -14.07
CA GLU A 20 -7.62 -16.08 -13.14
C GLU A 20 -8.40 -14.99 -12.37
N GLY A 21 -7.95 -13.73 -12.42
CA GLY A 21 -8.65 -12.60 -11.79
C GLY A 21 -8.67 -12.65 -10.25
N ARG A 22 -7.81 -13.47 -9.63
CA ARG A 22 -7.66 -13.60 -8.17
C ARG A 22 -6.22 -13.29 -7.73
N PRO A 23 -5.97 -12.99 -6.46
CA PRO A 23 -4.60 -12.83 -5.97
C PRO A 23 -3.80 -14.12 -6.13
N LYS A 24 -2.50 -14.00 -6.32
CA LYS A 24 -1.56 -15.14 -6.36
C LYS A 24 -1.32 -15.67 -4.96
N THR A 25 -1.29 -17.00 -4.82
CA THR A 25 -1.05 -17.68 -3.54
C THR A 25 0.02 -18.77 -3.68
N GLY A 26 0.61 -19.19 -2.58
CA GLY A 26 1.56 -20.30 -2.55
C GLY A 26 2.68 -20.16 -3.57
N GLU A 27 2.93 -21.22 -4.33
CA GLU A 27 3.98 -21.25 -5.35
C GLU A 27 3.69 -20.34 -6.56
N GLU A 28 2.42 -20.02 -6.83
CA GLU A 28 2.04 -19.11 -7.93
C GLU A 28 2.63 -17.70 -7.75
N MET A 29 2.89 -17.29 -6.52
CA MET A 29 3.53 -16.02 -6.24
C MET A 29 4.92 -15.89 -6.89
N ARG A 30 5.58 -17.00 -7.26
CA ARG A 30 6.87 -17.01 -7.96
C ARG A 30 6.76 -16.90 -9.47
N GLU A 31 5.55 -17.07 -10.00
CA GLU A 31 5.30 -17.03 -11.45
C GLU A 31 5.11 -15.58 -11.91
N LEU A 32 6.17 -15.01 -12.51
CA LEU A 32 6.19 -13.61 -12.94
C LEU A 32 5.84 -13.41 -14.42
N SER A 33 5.63 -14.47 -15.19
CA SER A 33 5.34 -14.42 -16.63
C SER A 33 6.37 -13.57 -17.39
N VAL A 34 7.65 -14.00 -17.36
CA VAL A 34 8.78 -13.21 -17.89
C VAL A 34 8.92 -13.36 -19.40
N ILE A 35 9.03 -12.22 -20.10
CA ILE A 35 9.38 -12.13 -21.53
C ILE A 35 10.80 -11.56 -21.62
N ASN A 36 11.75 -12.32 -22.21
CA ASN A 36 13.09 -11.81 -22.52
C ASN A 36 13.05 -11.01 -23.82
N ASP A 37 13.90 -9.97 -23.94
CA ASP A 37 13.87 -9.02 -25.06
C ASP A 37 12.44 -8.48 -25.27
N GLY A 38 11.83 -8.05 -24.15
CA GLY A 38 10.46 -7.60 -24.11
C GLY A 38 10.26 -6.20 -24.69
N ALA A 39 9.02 -5.90 -25.03
CA ALA A 39 8.58 -4.55 -25.36
C ALA A 39 7.13 -4.32 -24.95
N ILE A 40 6.79 -3.04 -24.73
CA ILE A 40 5.46 -2.58 -24.38
C ILE A 40 5.11 -1.39 -25.28
N ALA A 41 3.94 -1.42 -25.90
CA ALA A 41 3.36 -0.27 -26.58
C ALA A 41 2.28 0.35 -25.67
N ILE A 42 2.39 1.65 -25.44
CA ILE A 42 1.45 2.43 -24.62
C ILE A 42 0.67 3.36 -25.54
N LYS A 43 -0.65 3.40 -25.38
CA LYS A 43 -1.55 4.29 -26.11
C LYS A 43 -2.69 4.73 -25.21
N ASP A 44 -3.05 6.01 -25.27
CA ASP A 44 -4.15 6.58 -24.50
C ASP A 44 -4.06 6.23 -22.98
N ARG A 45 -2.81 6.25 -22.44
CA ARG A 45 -2.47 5.90 -21.04
C ARG A 45 -2.63 4.42 -20.68
N LEU A 46 -3.01 3.58 -21.63
CA LEU A 46 -3.21 2.14 -21.41
C LEU A 46 -2.11 1.35 -22.09
N ILE A 47 -1.87 0.15 -21.61
CA ILE A 47 -1.04 -0.85 -22.26
C ILE A 47 -1.80 -1.34 -23.48
N ALA A 48 -1.29 -1.02 -24.68
CA ALA A 48 -1.93 -1.38 -25.95
C ALA A 48 -1.47 -2.75 -26.47
N GLU A 49 -0.18 -3.05 -26.34
CA GLU A 49 0.39 -4.35 -26.70
C GLU A 49 1.58 -4.70 -25.81
N VAL A 50 1.81 -6.00 -25.60
CA VAL A 50 2.93 -6.58 -24.84
C VAL A 50 3.46 -7.79 -25.61
N GLY A 51 4.79 -7.92 -25.74
CA GLY A 51 5.40 -9.05 -26.40
C GLY A 51 6.92 -8.91 -26.46
N THR A 52 7.56 -9.63 -27.38
CA THR A 52 8.99 -9.40 -27.67
C THR A 52 9.18 -8.13 -28.49
N THR A 53 10.36 -7.51 -28.40
CA THR A 53 10.70 -6.29 -29.16
C THR A 53 10.40 -6.48 -30.65
N LYS A 54 10.80 -7.61 -31.23
CA LYS A 54 10.53 -7.90 -32.65
C LYS A 54 9.03 -7.96 -32.96
N GLN A 55 8.23 -8.57 -32.12
CA GLN A 55 6.75 -8.66 -32.27
C GLN A 55 6.15 -7.27 -32.27
N ILE A 56 6.40 -6.49 -31.22
CA ILE A 56 5.79 -5.17 -31.03
C ILE A 56 6.19 -4.19 -32.15
N LEU A 57 7.48 -4.12 -32.51
CA LEU A 57 7.93 -3.24 -33.61
C LEU A 57 7.29 -3.59 -34.97
N SER A 58 6.89 -4.85 -35.18
CA SER A 58 6.22 -5.26 -36.43
C SER A 58 4.75 -4.79 -36.52
N THR A 59 4.12 -4.38 -35.41
CA THR A 59 2.73 -3.90 -35.37
C THR A 59 2.61 -2.38 -35.43
N VAL A 60 3.74 -1.66 -35.29
CA VAL A 60 3.80 -0.19 -35.30
C VAL A 60 3.95 0.31 -36.71
N ASP A 61 3.11 1.25 -37.16
CA ASP A 61 3.06 1.73 -38.54
C ASP A 61 4.34 2.46 -38.96
N ASP A 62 4.84 3.35 -38.09
CA ASP A 62 6.11 4.06 -38.30
C ASP A 62 6.82 4.26 -36.96
N VAL A 63 7.72 3.36 -36.65
CA VAL A 63 8.50 3.34 -35.42
C VAL A 63 9.33 4.61 -35.20
N THR A 64 9.77 5.26 -36.29
CA THR A 64 10.65 6.44 -36.23
C THR A 64 9.94 7.70 -35.71
N THR A 65 8.62 7.71 -35.71
CA THR A 65 7.78 8.85 -35.26
C THR A 65 7.28 8.71 -33.83
N VAL A 66 7.53 7.56 -33.17
CA VAL A 66 7.06 7.28 -31.80
C VAL A 66 8.19 7.48 -30.80
N PRO A 67 7.96 8.20 -29.69
CA PRO A 67 8.90 8.24 -28.58
C PRO A 67 9.25 6.84 -28.09
N GLN A 68 10.54 6.57 -27.89
CA GLN A 68 11.03 5.25 -27.47
C GLN A 68 12.00 5.39 -26.30
N ILE A 69 11.91 4.42 -25.37
CA ILE A 69 12.88 4.23 -24.29
C ILE A 69 13.41 2.80 -24.43
N GLU A 70 14.70 2.67 -24.67
CA GLU A 70 15.38 1.37 -24.67
C GLU A 70 15.87 1.03 -23.28
N LEU A 71 15.59 -0.21 -22.84
CA LEU A 71 15.87 -0.68 -21.49
C LEU A 71 16.72 -1.97 -21.49
N PRO A 72 17.89 -1.94 -22.15
CA PRO A 72 18.74 -3.12 -22.25
C PRO A 72 19.26 -3.54 -20.87
N HIS A 73 19.25 -4.85 -20.63
CA HIS A 73 19.72 -5.45 -19.36
C HIS A 73 18.96 -5.03 -18.11
N MET A 74 17.80 -4.41 -18.23
CA MET A 74 16.96 -3.99 -17.14
C MET A 74 15.83 -4.99 -16.88
N LEU A 75 15.41 -5.06 -15.62
CA LEU A 75 14.17 -5.69 -15.20
C LEU A 75 13.04 -4.64 -15.29
N VAL A 76 11.97 -4.98 -15.97
CA VAL A 76 10.75 -4.15 -16.02
C VAL A 76 9.61 -4.89 -15.34
N LEU A 77 8.92 -4.18 -14.44
CA LEU A 77 7.81 -4.66 -13.61
C LEU A 77 6.61 -3.73 -13.76
N PRO A 78 5.40 -4.17 -13.35
CA PRO A 78 4.32 -3.23 -13.01
C PRO A 78 4.79 -2.27 -11.94
N GLY A 79 4.25 -1.05 -11.92
CA GLY A 79 4.47 -0.10 -10.84
C GLY A 79 4.10 -0.69 -9.49
N PHE A 80 4.87 -0.39 -8.46
CA PHE A 80 4.57 -0.84 -7.11
C PHE A 80 3.29 -0.19 -6.59
N VAL A 81 2.54 -0.96 -5.82
CA VAL A 81 1.35 -0.53 -5.09
C VAL A 81 1.65 -0.60 -3.61
N ASP A 82 1.61 0.53 -2.93
CA ASP A 82 1.70 0.60 -1.47
C ASP A 82 0.28 0.56 -0.89
N SER A 83 -0.14 -0.60 -0.45
CA SER A 83 -1.53 -0.89 -0.10
C SER A 83 -1.92 -0.54 1.34
N HIS A 84 -1.00 0.09 2.10
CA HIS A 84 -1.23 0.52 3.47
C HIS A 84 -0.28 1.65 3.86
N THR A 85 -0.80 2.88 3.95
CA THR A 85 -0.07 4.03 4.48
C THR A 85 -0.99 4.98 5.25
N HIS A 86 -0.39 5.82 6.10
CA HIS A 86 -1.02 6.97 6.73
C HIS A 86 -0.39 8.27 6.20
N LEU A 87 -0.45 8.47 4.88
CA LEU A 87 0.30 9.51 4.17
C LEU A 87 0.02 10.94 4.62
N VAL A 88 -1.21 11.21 5.10
CA VAL A 88 -1.68 12.56 5.45
C VAL A 88 -1.73 12.73 6.96
N PHE A 89 -0.80 13.47 7.52
CA PHE A 89 -0.75 13.85 8.94
C PHE A 89 0.04 15.14 9.14
N GLY A 90 -0.08 15.76 10.33
CA GLY A 90 0.71 16.88 10.78
C GLY A 90 1.80 16.48 11.78
N GLY A 91 2.89 17.23 11.79
CA GLY A 91 4.00 17.02 12.72
C GLY A 91 4.91 15.84 12.37
N SER A 92 5.71 15.42 13.34
CA SER A 92 6.64 14.29 13.25
C SER A 92 6.93 13.76 14.65
N ARG A 93 7.50 12.55 14.76
CA ARG A 93 7.79 11.89 16.04
C ARG A 93 9.27 11.59 16.27
N GLU A 94 10.19 12.36 15.70
CA GLU A 94 11.63 12.19 15.91
C GLU A 94 12.04 12.35 17.37
N ASN A 95 11.32 13.18 18.15
CA ASN A 95 11.57 13.32 19.59
C ASN A 95 11.14 12.07 20.37
N ASP A 96 9.99 11.46 20.01
CA ASP A 96 9.54 10.20 20.60
C ASP A 96 10.56 9.10 20.31
N PHE A 97 11.08 9.04 19.09
CA PHE A 97 12.12 8.11 18.69
C PHE A 97 13.40 8.31 19.52
N ALA A 98 13.86 9.56 19.70
CA ALA A 98 15.02 9.86 20.53
C ALA A 98 14.81 9.44 21.99
N MET A 99 13.63 9.68 22.57
CA MET A 99 13.27 9.24 23.93
C MET A 99 13.26 7.72 24.05
N LYS A 100 12.71 7.01 23.05
CA LYS A 100 12.70 5.54 22.98
C LYS A 100 14.12 4.98 22.98
N LEU A 101 15.02 5.56 22.18
CA LEU A 101 16.44 5.16 22.17
C LEU A 101 17.16 5.46 23.50
N ALA A 102 16.73 6.48 24.23
CA ALA A 102 17.23 6.77 25.57
C ALA A 102 16.65 5.86 26.68
N GLY A 103 15.84 4.84 26.29
CA GLY A 103 15.28 3.86 27.20
C GLY A 103 14.01 4.32 27.93
N LYS A 104 13.36 5.38 27.48
CA LYS A 104 12.08 5.83 28.00
C LYS A 104 10.98 4.83 27.66
N THR A 105 10.10 4.60 28.62
CA THR A 105 8.90 3.78 28.44
C THR A 105 7.86 4.52 27.59
N TYR A 106 6.91 3.78 27.01
CA TYR A 106 5.79 4.37 26.30
C TYR A 106 5.01 5.38 27.15
N MET A 107 4.78 5.07 28.44
CA MET A 107 4.09 5.97 29.37
C MET A 107 4.86 7.27 29.62
N GLU A 108 6.19 7.20 29.79
CA GLU A 108 7.01 8.39 29.94
C GLU A 108 7.00 9.28 28.69
N ILE A 109 6.90 8.67 27.50
CA ILE A 109 6.77 9.40 26.22
C ILE A 109 5.42 10.09 26.14
N LEU A 110 4.32 9.41 26.53
CA LEU A 110 2.99 10.00 26.57
C LEU A 110 2.91 11.16 27.59
N GLU A 111 3.45 10.99 28.80
CA GLU A 111 3.50 12.05 29.83
C GLU A 111 4.29 13.27 29.38
N ALA A 112 5.31 13.07 28.51
CA ALA A 112 6.06 14.16 27.89
C ALA A 112 5.31 14.83 26.70
N GLY A 113 4.07 14.41 26.41
CA GLY A 113 3.24 14.95 25.31
C GLY A 113 3.53 14.33 23.95
N GLY A 114 4.23 13.19 23.91
CA GLY A 114 4.49 12.42 22.68
C GLY A 114 3.36 11.44 22.31
N GLY A 115 3.67 10.53 21.41
CA GLY A 115 2.74 9.49 20.96
C GLY A 115 1.67 10.00 19.99
N ILE A 116 0.58 9.24 19.89
CA ILE A 116 -0.52 9.53 18.95
C ILE A 116 -1.17 10.89 19.23
N LEU A 117 -1.18 11.35 20.50
CA LEU A 117 -1.76 12.63 20.89
C LEU A 117 -1.01 13.83 20.29
N ASN A 118 0.31 13.74 20.16
CA ASN A 118 1.12 14.75 19.49
C ASN A 118 0.72 14.86 18.02
N THR A 119 0.64 13.74 17.32
CA THR A 119 0.20 13.72 15.91
C THR A 119 -1.24 14.21 15.76
N LEU A 120 -2.14 13.82 16.65
CA LEU A 120 -3.52 14.29 16.69
C LEU A 120 -3.59 15.82 16.75
N GLN A 121 -2.90 16.44 17.70
CA GLN A 121 -2.87 17.91 17.88
C GLN A 121 -2.27 18.61 16.67
N ALA A 122 -1.13 18.12 16.17
CA ALA A 122 -0.47 18.69 15.00
C ALA A 122 -1.36 18.59 13.74
N THR A 123 -2.04 17.45 13.53
CA THR A 123 -2.95 17.25 12.40
C THR A 123 -4.19 18.14 12.51
N ARG A 124 -4.78 18.26 13.70
CA ARG A 124 -5.93 19.15 13.94
C ARG A 124 -5.56 20.61 13.71
N SER A 125 -4.36 21.04 14.09
CA SER A 125 -3.89 22.42 13.95
C SER A 125 -3.43 22.79 12.54
N ALA A 126 -2.98 21.81 11.75
CA ALA A 126 -2.50 22.05 10.39
C ALA A 126 -3.64 22.44 9.45
N SER A 127 -3.37 23.39 8.56
CA SER A 127 -4.28 23.72 7.46
C SER A 127 -4.35 22.57 6.43
N ASN A 128 -5.39 22.57 5.59
CA ASN A 128 -5.49 21.59 4.50
C ASN A 128 -4.30 21.71 3.54
N GLU A 129 -3.87 22.94 3.22
CA GLU A 129 -2.74 23.23 2.35
C GLU A 129 -1.42 22.67 2.90
N GLU A 130 -1.20 22.77 4.21
CA GLU A 130 -0.01 22.21 4.87
C GLU A 130 -0.03 20.68 4.82
N LEU A 131 -1.15 20.04 5.10
CA LEU A 131 -1.32 18.59 5.00
C LEU A 131 -1.05 18.10 3.56
N VAL A 132 -1.63 18.76 2.57
CA VAL A 132 -1.41 18.43 1.15
C VAL A 132 0.05 18.61 0.76
N LYS A 133 0.69 19.71 1.16
CA LYS A 133 2.11 19.99 0.84
C LYS A 133 3.04 18.92 1.40
N ASN A 134 2.82 18.53 2.66
CA ASN A 134 3.64 17.49 3.30
C ASN A 134 3.45 16.15 2.60
N ALA A 135 2.21 15.71 2.41
CA ALA A 135 1.88 14.46 1.72
C ALA A 135 2.38 14.43 0.27
N PHE A 136 2.31 15.56 -0.46
CA PHE A 136 2.84 15.67 -1.82
C PHE A 136 4.34 15.42 -1.88
N SER A 137 5.12 16.02 -0.97
CA SER A 137 6.57 15.83 -0.93
C SER A 137 6.96 14.36 -0.66
N ILE A 138 6.21 13.68 0.20
CA ILE A 138 6.41 12.26 0.52
C ILE A 138 6.03 11.41 -0.70
N ALA A 139 4.84 11.60 -1.25
CA ALA A 139 4.36 10.84 -2.40
C ALA A 139 5.25 11.00 -3.65
N GLN A 140 5.87 12.19 -3.84
CA GLN A 140 6.86 12.38 -4.91
C GLN A 140 8.11 11.52 -4.70
N ARG A 141 8.62 11.39 -3.46
CA ARG A 141 9.77 10.50 -3.18
C ARG A 141 9.38 9.04 -3.39
N MET A 142 8.21 8.61 -2.87
CA MET A 142 7.70 7.25 -3.10
C MET A 142 7.54 6.95 -4.60
N LEU A 143 7.04 7.92 -5.40
CA LEU A 143 6.93 7.79 -6.85
C LEU A 143 8.30 7.62 -7.51
N SER A 144 9.31 8.38 -7.10
CA SER A 144 10.69 8.25 -7.61
C SER A 144 11.36 6.92 -7.24
N GLU A 145 10.79 6.20 -6.28
CA GLU A 145 11.16 4.83 -5.88
C GLU A 145 10.22 3.76 -6.48
N GLY A 146 9.36 4.15 -7.43
CA GLY A 146 8.54 3.22 -8.22
C GLY A 146 7.15 2.94 -7.67
N THR A 147 6.71 3.62 -6.62
CA THR A 147 5.35 3.49 -6.07
C THR A 147 4.38 4.33 -6.91
N THR A 148 3.60 3.69 -7.77
CA THR A 148 2.66 4.35 -8.69
C THR A 148 1.23 4.44 -8.16
N THR A 149 0.93 3.68 -7.10
CA THR A 149 -0.36 3.74 -6.39
C THR A 149 -0.13 3.64 -4.89
N ILE A 150 -0.79 4.51 -4.11
CA ILE A 150 -0.69 4.60 -2.66
C ILE A 150 -2.10 4.55 -2.07
N GLU A 151 -2.35 3.62 -1.17
CA GLU A 151 -3.51 3.70 -0.29
C GLU A 151 -3.17 4.58 0.91
N SER A 152 -4.01 5.55 1.20
CA SER A 152 -3.82 6.51 2.28
C SER A 152 -5.00 6.51 3.24
N LYS A 153 -4.71 6.28 4.52
CA LYS A 153 -5.69 6.25 5.60
C LYS A 153 -5.76 7.60 6.32
N SER A 154 -6.94 8.01 6.76
CA SER A 154 -7.12 9.06 7.77
C SER A 154 -6.75 8.52 9.17
N GLY A 155 -7.34 9.03 10.26
CA GLY A 155 -7.17 8.44 11.59
C GLY A 155 -6.28 9.22 12.56
N TYR A 156 -5.93 10.45 12.19
CA TYR A 156 -5.27 11.40 13.12
C TYR A 156 -6.10 12.66 13.36
N GLY A 157 -7.35 12.69 12.88
CA GLY A 157 -8.32 13.72 13.21
C GLY A 157 -9.14 13.37 14.45
N LEU A 158 -9.62 12.13 14.51
CA LEU A 158 -10.41 11.50 15.56
C LEU A 158 -11.64 12.32 16.01
N ASN A 159 -12.20 13.10 15.11
CA ASN A 159 -13.50 13.70 15.17
C ASN A 159 -13.98 14.04 13.76
N THR A 160 -15.25 14.31 13.58
CA THR A 160 -15.87 14.50 12.26
C THR A 160 -15.15 15.56 11.42
N GLU A 161 -14.93 16.75 11.97
CA GLU A 161 -14.33 17.88 11.26
C GLU A 161 -12.93 17.55 10.71
N HIS A 162 -12.06 16.98 11.56
CA HIS A 162 -10.66 16.79 11.22
C HIS A 162 -10.41 15.52 10.41
N GLU A 163 -11.23 14.47 10.57
CA GLU A 163 -11.22 13.29 9.69
C GLU A 163 -11.62 13.70 8.26
N LEU A 164 -12.69 14.50 8.11
CA LEU A 164 -13.08 15.03 6.81
C LEU A 164 -11.99 15.94 6.21
N LYS A 165 -11.32 16.77 7.02
CA LYS A 165 -10.18 17.58 6.57
C LYS A 165 -9.05 16.70 5.99
N MET A 166 -8.70 15.59 6.63
CA MET A 166 -7.68 14.65 6.12
C MET A 166 -8.10 14.03 4.80
N LEU A 167 -9.34 13.56 4.70
CA LEU A 167 -9.88 12.98 3.46
C LEU A 167 -9.94 14.00 2.31
N HIS A 168 -10.31 15.24 2.60
CA HIS A 168 -10.23 16.34 1.61
C HIS A 168 -8.78 16.60 1.18
N ALA A 169 -7.80 16.52 2.09
CA ALA A 169 -6.39 16.66 1.73
C ALA A 169 -5.92 15.54 0.79
N MET A 170 -6.38 14.29 0.99
CA MET A 170 -6.10 13.17 0.07
C MET A 170 -6.70 13.43 -1.33
N ASN A 171 -7.94 13.90 -1.41
CA ASN A 171 -8.57 14.24 -2.70
C ASN A 171 -7.83 15.38 -3.41
N ASN A 172 -7.43 16.43 -2.68
CA ASN A 172 -6.64 17.52 -3.23
C ASN A 172 -5.24 17.07 -3.68
N LEU A 173 -4.65 16.06 -3.01
CA LEU A 173 -3.39 15.45 -3.42
C LEU A 173 -3.54 14.68 -4.73
N ARG A 174 -4.63 13.90 -4.89
CA ARG A 174 -4.93 13.11 -6.09
C ARG A 174 -4.92 13.95 -7.38
N GLU A 175 -5.35 15.21 -7.30
CA GLU A 175 -5.35 16.12 -8.44
C GLU A 175 -3.98 16.70 -8.80
N LYS A 176 -3.00 16.59 -7.88
CA LYS A 176 -1.68 17.25 -8.00
C LYS A 176 -0.54 16.31 -8.35
N ILE A 177 -0.75 15.01 -8.22
CA ILE A 177 0.30 14.02 -8.42
C ILE A 177 -0.15 12.92 -9.40
N PRO A 178 0.74 12.40 -10.26
CA PRO A 178 0.40 11.31 -11.17
C PRO A 178 0.22 9.96 -10.47
N THR A 179 0.65 9.82 -9.22
CA THR A 179 0.44 8.63 -8.39
C THR A 179 -1.05 8.43 -8.10
N GLY A 180 -1.55 7.22 -8.28
CA GLY A 180 -2.90 6.86 -7.86
C GLY A 180 -3.05 6.94 -6.33
N ILE A 181 -4.04 7.68 -5.83
CA ILE A 181 -4.34 7.74 -4.39
C ILE A 181 -5.67 7.02 -4.14
N VAL A 182 -5.66 6.02 -3.27
CA VAL A 182 -6.84 5.31 -2.77
C VAL A 182 -7.09 5.75 -1.34
N SER A 183 -8.24 6.35 -1.07
CA SER A 183 -8.54 6.93 0.25
C SER A 183 -9.29 5.94 1.13
N THR A 184 -8.83 5.78 2.37
CA THR A 184 -9.42 4.95 3.42
C THR A 184 -9.79 5.82 4.61
N PHE A 185 -11.04 5.73 5.07
CA PHE A 185 -11.49 6.34 6.31
C PHE A 185 -11.10 5.45 7.48
N LEU A 186 -10.34 5.99 8.43
CA LEU A 186 -9.90 5.31 9.65
C LEU A 186 -10.24 6.15 10.90
N GLY A 187 -11.48 6.62 11.02
CA GLY A 187 -11.92 7.34 12.22
C GLY A 187 -11.76 6.52 13.51
N ALA A 188 -11.79 5.20 13.38
CA ALA A 188 -11.57 4.27 14.48
C ALA A 188 -10.10 3.79 14.58
N HIS A 189 -9.14 4.72 14.62
CA HIS A 189 -7.71 4.44 14.77
C HIS A 189 -7.25 4.48 16.23
N ALA A 190 -7.83 5.34 17.04
CA ALA A 190 -7.57 5.45 18.48
C ALA A 190 -8.75 6.12 19.20
N ILE A 191 -8.76 6.05 20.52
CA ILE A 191 -9.73 6.75 21.33
C ILE A 191 -9.23 8.17 21.59
N PRO A 192 -9.91 9.23 21.12
CA PRO A 192 -9.49 10.60 21.39
C PRO A 192 -9.71 10.97 22.86
N PRO A 193 -8.93 11.90 23.42
CA PRO A 193 -9.00 12.28 24.84
C PRO A 193 -10.39 12.68 25.31
N GLU A 194 -11.18 13.29 24.43
CA GLU A 194 -12.56 13.73 24.68
C GLU A 194 -13.52 12.56 25.02
N TYR A 195 -13.15 11.35 24.58
CA TYR A 195 -13.91 10.12 24.80
C TYR A 195 -13.21 9.12 25.74
N SER A 196 -12.18 9.55 26.48
CA SER A 196 -11.51 8.69 27.46
C SER A 196 -12.53 8.08 28.45
N GLY A 197 -12.53 6.74 28.56
CA GLY A 197 -13.49 6.00 29.38
C GLY A 197 -14.90 5.90 28.80
N ARG A 198 -15.14 6.38 27.57
CA ARG A 198 -16.45 6.35 26.90
C ARG A 198 -16.31 5.84 25.46
N VAL A 199 -15.67 4.67 25.30
CA VAL A 199 -15.33 4.12 23.98
C VAL A 199 -16.57 3.90 23.12
N ASP A 200 -17.66 3.36 23.71
CA ASP A 200 -18.90 3.10 22.96
C ASP A 200 -19.57 4.40 22.47
N ASP A 201 -19.49 5.51 23.22
CA ASP A 201 -19.97 6.81 22.75
C ASP A 201 -19.16 7.27 21.51
N TYR A 202 -17.86 6.97 21.46
CA TYR A 202 -17.03 7.27 20.29
C TYR A 202 -17.36 6.36 19.11
N VAL A 203 -17.55 5.08 19.35
CA VAL A 203 -18.03 4.12 18.33
C VAL A 203 -19.35 4.59 17.73
N ASP A 204 -20.28 5.05 18.56
CA ASP A 204 -21.57 5.59 18.10
C ASP A 204 -21.41 6.87 17.28
N LEU A 205 -20.45 7.75 17.60
CA LEU A 205 -20.10 8.92 16.77
C LEU A 205 -19.55 8.48 15.39
N VAL A 206 -18.65 7.50 15.37
CA VAL A 206 -18.09 6.96 14.11
C VAL A 206 -19.20 6.39 13.24
N ILE A 207 -20.09 5.57 13.81
CA ILE A 207 -21.15 4.86 13.09
C ILE A 207 -22.26 5.81 12.63
N ASN A 208 -22.75 6.67 13.52
CA ASN A 208 -23.98 7.42 13.28
C ASN A 208 -23.74 8.79 12.61
N GLU A 209 -22.50 9.30 12.64
CA GLU A 209 -22.17 10.60 12.07
C GLU A 209 -21.05 10.52 11.01
N MET A 210 -19.85 10.01 11.35
CA MET A 210 -18.71 10.07 10.44
C MET A 210 -18.92 9.20 9.20
N ILE A 211 -19.25 7.91 9.34
CA ILE A 211 -19.44 6.98 8.23
C ILE A 211 -20.50 7.48 7.24
N PRO A 212 -21.70 7.91 7.66
CA PRO A 212 -22.70 8.43 6.73
C PRO A 212 -22.24 9.65 5.94
N ILE A 213 -21.50 10.59 6.57
CA ILE A 213 -20.98 11.77 5.91
C ILE A 213 -19.90 11.39 4.89
N VAL A 214 -18.94 10.55 5.28
CA VAL A 214 -17.86 10.09 4.41
C VAL A 214 -18.40 9.36 3.18
N ALA A 215 -19.32 8.42 3.40
CA ALA A 215 -19.92 7.61 2.33
C ALA A 215 -20.76 8.49 1.37
N SER A 216 -21.66 9.33 1.89
CA SER A 216 -22.50 10.17 1.04
C SER A 216 -21.73 11.23 0.25
N SER A 217 -20.55 11.62 0.74
CA SER A 217 -19.65 12.59 0.07
C SER A 217 -18.61 11.93 -0.84
N ASN A 218 -18.58 10.60 -0.94
CA ASN A 218 -17.58 9.81 -1.68
C ASN A 218 -16.12 10.22 -1.36
N LEU A 219 -15.84 10.51 -0.09
CA LEU A 219 -14.50 10.98 0.33
C LEU A 219 -13.51 9.84 0.52
N ALA A 220 -13.98 8.63 0.82
CA ALA A 220 -13.17 7.44 0.94
C ALA A 220 -13.87 6.24 0.31
N GLU A 221 -13.08 5.31 -0.23
CA GLU A 221 -13.55 4.07 -0.84
C GLU A 221 -13.63 2.94 0.19
N PHE A 222 -12.76 3.00 1.19
CA PHE A 222 -12.62 2.02 2.26
C PHE A 222 -12.91 2.64 3.61
N CYS A 223 -13.37 1.80 4.54
CA CYS A 223 -13.35 2.05 5.97
C CYS A 223 -12.46 1.00 6.65
N ASP A 224 -11.69 1.44 7.63
CA ASP A 224 -10.76 0.62 8.40
C ASP A 224 -10.98 0.83 9.90
N VAL A 225 -10.54 -0.12 10.72
CA VAL A 225 -10.59 -0.05 12.18
C VAL A 225 -9.33 -0.67 12.78
N PHE A 226 -8.82 -0.10 13.86
CA PHE A 226 -7.74 -0.70 14.63
C PHE A 226 -8.32 -1.62 15.72
N CYS A 227 -8.48 -2.90 15.37
CA CYS A 227 -8.97 -3.95 16.26
C CYS A 227 -7.82 -4.48 17.12
N GLU A 228 -7.65 -3.91 18.31
CA GLU A 228 -6.52 -4.22 19.18
C GLU A 228 -6.88 -4.01 20.67
N GLU A 229 -6.22 -4.76 21.55
CA GLU A 229 -6.40 -4.61 23.00
C GLU A 229 -6.10 -3.18 23.45
N GLY A 230 -7.05 -2.58 24.20
CA GLY A 230 -6.93 -1.21 24.68
C GLY A 230 -7.29 -0.12 23.67
N VAL A 231 -7.71 -0.49 22.44
CA VAL A 231 -8.22 0.42 21.42
C VAL A 231 -9.67 0.08 21.11
N PHE A 232 -9.96 -0.72 20.08
CA PHE A 232 -11.31 -1.22 19.81
C PHE A 232 -11.31 -2.75 19.88
N ASP A 233 -12.24 -3.31 20.66
CA ASP A 233 -12.42 -4.75 20.74
C ASP A 233 -13.09 -5.32 19.48
N VAL A 234 -13.20 -6.65 19.39
CA VAL A 234 -13.77 -7.36 18.24
C VAL A 234 -15.23 -6.94 17.99
N GLU A 235 -16.04 -6.73 19.04
CA GLU A 235 -17.45 -6.37 18.89
C GLU A 235 -17.63 -4.92 18.45
N GLN A 236 -16.85 -3.99 18.99
CA GLN A 236 -16.83 -2.58 18.58
C GLN A 236 -16.36 -2.47 17.13
N SER A 237 -15.30 -3.20 16.76
CA SER A 237 -14.78 -3.26 15.40
C SER A 237 -15.80 -3.83 14.42
N ARG A 238 -16.49 -4.92 14.79
CA ARG A 238 -17.58 -5.52 13.99
C ARG A 238 -18.68 -4.51 13.70
N ARG A 239 -19.16 -3.79 14.74
CA ARG A 239 -20.21 -2.77 14.59
C ARG A 239 -19.81 -1.67 13.60
N ILE A 240 -18.57 -1.16 13.69
CA ILE A 240 -18.05 -0.12 12.78
C ILE A 240 -17.96 -0.63 11.35
N LEU A 241 -17.35 -1.81 11.13
CA LEU A 241 -17.13 -2.35 9.80
C LEU A 241 -18.44 -2.72 9.10
N LEU A 242 -19.41 -3.29 9.83
CA LEU A 242 -20.72 -3.60 9.26
C LEU A 242 -21.48 -2.32 8.90
N ALA A 243 -21.43 -1.27 9.72
CA ALA A 243 -22.05 0.02 9.39
C ALA A 243 -21.42 0.65 8.14
N ALA A 244 -20.11 0.55 7.98
CA ALA A 244 -19.42 1.01 6.78
C ALA A 244 -19.83 0.20 5.53
N LYS A 245 -19.93 -1.13 5.66
CA LYS A 245 -20.38 -2.02 4.57
C LYS A 245 -21.83 -1.70 4.16
N GLU A 246 -22.72 -1.45 5.12
CA GLU A 246 -24.09 -1.02 4.86
C GLU A 246 -24.17 0.35 4.18
N ALA A 247 -23.23 1.25 4.48
CA ALA A 247 -23.09 2.54 3.80
C ALA A 247 -22.46 2.45 2.39
N GLY A 248 -22.11 1.23 1.91
CA GLY A 248 -21.56 0.97 0.60
C GLY A 248 -20.05 1.12 0.49
N MET A 249 -19.33 1.24 1.61
CA MET A 249 -17.86 1.27 1.63
C MET A 249 -17.29 -0.15 1.64
N LYS A 250 -16.11 -0.33 1.04
CA LYS A 250 -15.30 -1.53 1.23
C LYS A 250 -14.60 -1.44 2.57
N ILE A 251 -14.22 -2.59 3.12
CA ILE A 251 -13.67 -2.62 4.48
C ILE A 251 -12.31 -3.28 4.54
N LYS A 252 -11.47 -2.76 5.43
CA LYS A 252 -10.14 -3.24 5.82
C LYS A 252 -10.08 -3.32 7.33
N ILE A 253 -9.05 -3.93 7.90
CA ILE A 253 -8.88 -4.03 9.34
C ILE A 253 -7.39 -4.11 9.70
N HIS A 254 -6.93 -3.28 10.66
CA HIS A 254 -5.70 -3.55 11.39
C HIS A 254 -6.03 -4.63 12.42
N ALA A 255 -5.34 -5.76 12.36
CA ALA A 255 -5.70 -6.95 13.12
C ALA A 255 -4.49 -7.65 13.71
N ASP A 256 -4.61 -8.06 14.98
CA ASP A 256 -3.66 -8.93 15.67
C ASP A 256 -2.20 -8.44 15.51
N GLU A 257 -1.98 -7.13 15.65
CA GLU A 257 -0.66 -6.50 15.58
C GLU A 257 0.15 -6.74 16.86
N ILE A 258 -0.47 -6.49 18.02
CA ILE A 258 0.20 -6.51 19.33
C ILE A 258 -0.16 -7.79 20.08
N VAL A 259 -1.45 -8.14 20.11
CA VAL A 259 -1.95 -9.36 20.73
C VAL A 259 -2.88 -10.12 19.78
N GLN A 260 -3.01 -11.43 20.02
CA GLN A 260 -4.00 -12.26 19.33
C GLN A 260 -5.39 -11.96 19.94
N LEU A 261 -6.13 -11.03 19.33
CA LEU A 261 -7.45 -10.62 19.80
C LEU A 261 -8.60 -11.31 19.05
N GLY A 262 -8.34 -11.82 17.85
CA GLY A 262 -9.36 -12.39 16.94
C GLY A 262 -9.76 -11.42 15.82
N GLY A 263 -8.95 -10.41 15.57
CA GLY A 263 -9.14 -9.46 14.47
C GLY A 263 -9.03 -10.12 13.10
N THR A 264 -8.18 -11.13 12.96
CA THR A 264 -8.04 -11.92 11.72
C THR A 264 -9.30 -12.72 11.42
N GLU A 265 -9.89 -13.36 12.43
CA GLU A 265 -11.17 -14.08 12.31
C GLU A 265 -12.32 -13.12 11.96
N LEU A 266 -12.34 -11.94 12.59
CA LEU A 266 -13.31 -10.89 12.27
C LEU A 266 -13.18 -10.44 10.81
N ALA A 267 -11.95 -10.26 10.31
CA ALA A 267 -11.70 -9.89 8.91
C ALA A 267 -12.40 -10.87 7.93
N ALA A 268 -12.29 -12.17 8.20
CA ALA A 268 -12.96 -13.19 7.41
C ALA A 268 -14.49 -13.14 7.58
N GLU A 269 -14.99 -12.98 8.80
CA GLU A 269 -16.44 -12.92 9.11
C GLU A 269 -17.12 -11.78 8.34
N VAL A 270 -16.50 -10.59 8.30
CA VAL A 270 -17.07 -9.42 7.63
C VAL A 270 -16.68 -9.33 6.15
N GLU A 271 -15.93 -10.31 5.64
CA GLU A 271 -15.40 -10.35 4.27
C GLU A 271 -14.60 -9.10 3.92
N ALA A 272 -13.65 -8.73 4.77
CA ALA A 272 -12.77 -7.61 4.53
C ALA A 272 -11.91 -7.83 3.28
N VAL A 273 -11.61 -6.76 2.53
CA VAL A 273 -10.71 -6.84 1.37
C VAL A 273 -9.30 -7.18 1.81
N SER A 274 -8.83 -6.59 2.92
CA SER A 274 -7.56 -6.96 3.54
C SER A 274 -7.64 -6.95 5.07
N ALA A 275 -6.79 -7.78 5.67
CA ALA A 275 -6.45 -7.77 7.08
C ALA A 275 -4.96 -7.44 7.18
N ASP A 276 -4.63 -6.39 7.91
CA ASP A 276 -3.32 -5.76 7.87
C ASP A 276 -2.57 -6.00 9.19
N HIS A 277 -1.22 -6.08 9.17
CA HIS A 277 -0.27 -6.46 10.23
C HIS A 277 -0.13 -7.96 10.47
N LEU A 278 -1.07 -8.61 11.15
CA LEU A 278 -1.17 -10.06 11.38
C LEU A 278 0.05 -10.70 12.07
N LEU A 279 0.74 -9.94 12.94
CA LEU A 279 1.93 -10.46 13.63
C LEU A 279 1.56 -11.60 14.57
N MET A 280 0.38 -11.51 15.20
CA MET A 280 -0.13 -12.43 16.21
C MET A 280 -1.32 -13.27 15.71
N ALA A 281 -1.61 -13.26 14.40
CA ALA A 281 -2.73 -14.00 13.82
C ALA A 281 -2.69 -15.49 14.17
N SER A 282 -3.83 -16.06 14.52
CA SER A 282 -4.01 -17.49 14.80
C SER A 282 -3.99 -18.32 13.51
N ASP A 283 -3.73 -19.62 13.60
CA ASP A 283 -3.86 -20.52 12.45
C ASP A 283 -5.33 -20.62 11.97
N ASP A 284 -6.28 -20.59 12.89
CA ASP A 284 -7.72 -20.58 12.56
C ASP A 284 -8.10 -19.30 11.81
N GLY A 285 -7.58 -18.14 12.24
CA GLY A 285 -7.77 -16.86 11.56
C GLY A 285 -7.15 -16.87 10.14
N LEU A 286 -5.94 -17.38 9.98
CA LEU A 286 -5.29 -17.51 8.67
C LEU A 286 -6.09 -18.43 7.73
N GLU A 287 -6.57 -19.57 8.22
CA GLU A 287 -7.44 -20.45 7.44
C GLU A 287 -8.80 -19.80 7.10
N ALA A 288 -9.32 -18.93 7.96
CA ALA A 288 -10.56 -18.20 7.70
C ALA A 288 -10.37 -17.16 6.58
N ILE A 289 -9.34 -16.31 6.64
CA ILE A 289 -9.07 -15.31 5.60
C ILE A 289 -8.69 -15.95 4.26
N LYS A 290 -7.99 -17.09 4.25
CA LYS A 290 -7.76 -17.88 3.05
C LYS A 290 -9.06 -18.26 2.36
N LYS A 291 -10.06 -18.76 3.10
CA LYS A 291 -11.37 -19.19 2.55
C LYS A 291 -12.18 -18.06 1.96
N THR A 292 -12.10 -16.86 2.55
CA THR A 292 -12.81 -15.66 2.05
C THR A 292 -12.05 -14.94 0.94
N GLY A 293 -10.75 -15.22 0.76
CA GLY A 293 -9.88 -14.50 -0.16
C GLY A 293 -9.44 -13.13 0.36
N THR A 294 -9.63 -12.85 1.65
CA THR A 294 -9.12 -11.64 2.32
C THR A 294 -7.59 -11.61 2.24
N ILE A 295 -7.02 -10.49 1.84
CA ILE A 295 -5.58 -10.35 1.63
C ILE A 295 -4.88 -10.05 2.95
N ALA A 296 -3.85 -10.83 3.28
CA ALA A 296 -2.94 -10.56 4.39
C ALA A 296 -1.95 -9.46 3.97
N THR A 297 -2.14 -8.22 4.38
CA THR A 297 -1.19 -7.13 4.09
C THR A 297 -0.17 -7.03 5.22
N LEU A 298 1.07 -7.43 4.94
CA LEU A 298 2.14 -7.50 5.94
C LEU A 298 3.03 -6.26 5.90
N LEU A 299 3.42 -5.77 7.09
CA LEU A 299 4.02 -4.46 7.30
C LEU A 299 5.38 -4.58 8.02
N PRO A 300 6.41 -5.15 7.35
CA PRO A 300 7.67 -5.47 8.02
C PRO A 300 8.46 -4.26 8.52
N ALA A 301 8.27 -3.06 7.93
CA ALA A 301 8.95 -1.87 8.38
C ALA A 301 8.44 -1.40 9.76
N THR A 302 7.15 -1.59 10.04
CA THR A 302 6.56 -1.29 11.35
C THR A 302 7.08 -2.27 12.41
N ALA A 303 7.11 -3.56 12.12
CA ALA A 303 7.74 -4.54 13.01
C ALA A 303 9.21 -4.21 13.31
N PHE A 304 9.96 -3.73 12.30
CA PHE A 304 11.33 -3.25 12.48
C PHE A 304 11.39 -2.03 13.40
N SER A 305 10.57 -1.00 13.17
CA SER A 305 10.59 0.24 13.95
C SER A 305 10.16 0.02 15.41
N LEU A 306 9.26 -0.92 15.63
CA LEU A 306 8.81 -1.34 16.96
C LEU A 306 9.78 -2.31 17.64
N ASN A 307 10.77 -2.84 16.91
CA ASN A 307 11.70 -3.86 17.37
C ASN A 307 10.97 -5.11 17.92
N THR A 308 9.98 -5.57 17.20
CA THR A 308 9.14 -6.75 17.55
C THR A 308 9.33 -7.89 16.56
N ASN A 309 8.59 -8.99 16.74
CA ASN A 309 8.58 -10.11 15.82
C ASN A 309 7.93 -9.71 14.49
N TYR A 310 8.30 -10.42 13.42
CA TYR A 310 7.71 -10.26 12.10
C TYR A 310 6.55 -11.22 11.90
N ALA A 311 5.58 -10.85 11.07
CA ALA A 311 4.51 -11.75 10.66
C ALA A 311 5.07 -13.03 9.98
N ARG A 312 4.37 -14.15 10.14
CA ARG A 312 4.76 -15.49 9.69
C ARG A 312 4.54 -15.69 8.17
N ALA A 313 5.13 -14.81 7.33
CA ALA A 313 4.87 -14.83 5.90
C ALA A 313 5.17 -16.18 5.23
N ARG A 314 6.24 -16.89 5.67
CA ARG A 314 6.56 -18.20 5.10
C ARG A 314 5.45 -19.22 5.35
N ASP A 315 4.96 -19.30 6.58
CA ASP A 315 3.84 -20.18 6.95
C ASP A 315 2.57 -19.81 6.17
N MET A 316 2.25 -18.51 6.09
CA MET A 316 1.09 -18.02 5.34
C MET A 316 1.15 -18.41 3.86
N ILE A 317 2.34 -18.30 3.21
CA ILE A 317 2.52 -18.72 1.81
C ILE A 317 2.32 -20.24 1.68
N GLU A 318 2.87 -21.03 2.60
CA GLU A 318 2.71 -22.50 2.61
C GLU A 318 1.25 -22.92 2.88
N MET A 319 0.47 -22.08 3.55
CA MET A 319 -0.96 -22.24 3.75
C MET A 319 -1.82 -21.74 2.57
N ASP A 320 -1.22 -21.20 1.50
CA ASP A 320 -1.92 -20.53 0.38
C ASP A 320 -2.74 -19.28 0.77
N VAL A 321 -2.36 -18.57 1.83
CA VAL A 321 -2.95 -17.27 2.17
C VAL A 321 -2.44 -16.23 1.18
N PRO A 322 -3.31 -15.41 0.55
CA PRO A 322 -2.86 -14.34 -0.34
C PRO A 322 -2.16 -13.22 0.46
N ILE A 323 -0.91 -12.91 0.11
CA ILE A 323 -0.10 -11.91 0.81
C ILE A 323 0.11 -10.68 -0.08
N ALA A 324 -0.12 -9.50 0.48
CA ALA A 324 0.42 -8.21 0.02
C ALA A 324 1.47 -7.69 1.01
N LEU A 325 2.28 -6.75 0.54
CA LEU A 325 3.27 -6.03 1.35
C LEU A 325 3.05 -4.53 1.20
N ALA A 326 3.31 -3.77 2.26
CA ALA A 326 3.22 -2.32 2.25
C ALA A 326 4.23 -1.70 3.21
N THR A 327 4.38 -0.36 3.15
CA THR A 327 5.34 0.36 3.98
C THR A 327 4.83 0.63 5.38
N ASP A 328 3.52 0.78 5.54
CA ASP A 328 2.90 1.39 6.71
C ASP A 328 3.57 2.73 7.07
N PHE A 329 3.79 3.56 6.03
CA PHE A 329 4.33 4.90 6.27
C PHE A 329 3.40 5.67 7.21
N ASN A 330 3.90 6.01 8.38
CA ASN A 330 3.17 6.74 9.42
C ASN A 330 4.13 7.52 10.33
N PRO A 331 3.67 8.38 11.23
CA PRO A 331 4.55 9.16 12.11
C PRO A 331 5.49 8.34 13.01
N ASN A 332 5.14 7.08 13.32
CA ASN A 332 5.96 6.18 14.14
C ASN A 332 6.90 5.31 13.29
N CYS A 333 6.52 5.04 12.04
CA CYS A 333 7.30 4.31 11.05
C CYS A 333 7.46 5.16 9.78
N ALA A 334 8.41 6.09 9.78
CA ALA A 334 8.62 7.01 8.67
C ALA A 334 9.38 6.34 7.50
N ASN A 335 8.97 5.14 7.11
CA ASN A 335 9.55 4.39 6.00
C ASN A 335 8.77 4.66 4.71
N GLU A 336 9.33 5.45 3.79
CA GLU A 336 8.74 5.75 2.47
C GLU A 336 9.16 4.72 1.40
N SER A 337 10.10 3.81 1.72
CA SER A 337 10.80 3.00 0.73
C SER A 337 10.30 1.55 0.70
N LEU A 338 9.69 1.16 -0.41
CA LEU A 338 9.39 -0.26 -0.68
C LEU A 338 10.65 -1.09 -0.89
N PHE A 339 11.81 -0.50 -1.24
CA PHE A 339 13.08 -1.25 -1.28
C PHE A 339 13.52 -1.72 0.11
N PHE A 340 13.25 -0.94 1.15
CA PHE A 340 13.47 -1.39 2.52
C PHE A 340 12.50 -2.50 2.92
N THR A 341 11.23 -2.37 2.56
CA THR A 341 10.20 -3.41 2.74
C THR A 341 10.62 -4.72 2.03
N ILE A 342 11.11 -4.66 0.77
CA ILE A 342 11.65 -5.81 0.03
C ILE A 342 12.78 -6.50 0.81
N ALA A 343 13.74 -5.72 1.30
CA ALA A 343 14.86 -6.27 2.05
C ALA A 343 14.37 -6.99 3.32
N LEU A 344 13.52 -6.35 4.12
CA LEU A 344 12.98 -6.96 5.35
C LEU A 344 12.17 -8.23 5.06
N SER A 345 11.32 -8.21 4.03
CA SER A 345 10.52 -9.38 3.65
C SER A 345 11.38 -10.58 3.27
N CYS A 346 12.47 -10.37 2.51
CA CYS A 346 13.39 -11.45 2.16
C CYS A 346 14.22 -11.91 3.35
N TYR A 347 14.88 -10.99 4.07
CA TYR A 347 15.85 -11.36 5.11
C TYR A 347 15.19 -11.77 6.43
N LYS A 348 14.05 -11.18 6.79
CA LYS A 348 13.39 -11.42 8.08
C LYS A 348 12.20 -12.37 7.97
N MET A 349 11.40 -12.24 6.90
CA MET A 349 10.20 -13.05 6.73
C MET A 349 10.40 -14.23 5.77
N LYS A 350 11.63 -14.42 5.24
CA LYS A 350 12.04 -15.55 4.38
C LYS A 350 11.21 -15.68 3.09
N MET A 351 10.72 -14.57 2.57
CA MET A 351 10.05 -14.56 1.29
C MET A 351 11.07 -14.61 0.15
N HIS A 352 10.75 -15.35 -0.92
CA HIS A 352 11.54 -15.34 -2.13
C HIS A 352 11.36 -14.00 -2.87
N PRO A 353 12.39 -13.41 -3.53
CA PRO A 353 12.26 -12.12 -4.24
C PRO A 353 11.08 -12.07 -5.21
N ARG A 354 10.78 -13.17 -5.90
CA ARG A 354 9.62 -13.26 -6.82
C ARG A 354 8.28 -13.19 -6.07
N GLU A 355 8.18 -13.81 -4.90
CA GLU A 355 6.99 -13.72 -4.03
C GLU A 355 6.77 -12.28 -3.57
N VAL A 356 7.87 -11.58 -3.23
CA VAL A 356 7.84 -10.17 -2.82
C VAL A 356 7.37 -9.27 -3.97
N ILE A 357 7.82 -9.50 -5.20
CA ILE A 357 7.34 -8.77 -6.39
C ILE A 357 5.84 -8.95 -6.57
N SER A 358 5.33 -10.18 -6.50
CA SER A 358 3.88 -10.44 -6.59
C SER A 358 3.10 -9.76 -5.47
N ALA A 359 3.65 -9.74 -4.25
CA ALA A 359 3.05 -9.11 -3.08
C ALA A 359 3.00 -7.57 -3.15
N LEU A 360 3.94 -6.93 -3.87
CA LEU A 360 4.01 -5.47 -4.06
C LEU A 360 3.33 -4.97 -5.35
N THR A 361 2.83 -5.87 -6.18
CA THR A 361 2.22 -5.53 -7.46
C THR A 361 0.80 -6.07 -7.53
N ILE A 362 0.59 -7.26 -8.10
CA ILE A 362 -0.77 -7.79 -8.34
C ILE A 362 -1.54 -8.05 -7.05
N ASN A 363 -0.92 -8.60 -5.99
CA ASN A 363 -1.63 -8.86 -4.74
C ASN A 363 -1.92 -7.54 -3.98
N ALA A 364 -0.98 -6.58 -3.98
CA ALA A 364 -1.24 -5.26 -3.42
C ALA A 364 -2.33 -4.52 -4.21
N ALA A 365 -2.42 -4.72 -5.53
CA ALA A 365 -3.51 -4.19 -6.34
C ALA A 365 -4.87 -4.80 -5.95
N HIS A 366 -4.92 -6.09 -5.62
CA HIS A 366 -6.11 -6.71 -5.03
C HIS A 366 -6.45 -6.11 -3.66
N ALA A 367 -5.46 -5.88 -2.79
CA ALA A 367 -5.67 -5.31 -1.45
C ALA A 367 -6.25 -3.89 -1.46
N VAL A 368 -6.19 -3.20 -2.60
CA VAL A 368 -6.80 -1.87 -2.82
C VAL A 368 -7.90 -1.89 -3.89
N ASP A 369 -8.37 -3.10 -4.27
CA ASP A 369 -9.43 -3.31 -5.26
C ASP A 369 -9.16 -2.60 -6.60
N ARG A 370 -7.96 -2.78 -7.14
CA ARG A 370 -7.50 -2.20 -8.42
C ARG A 370 -6.87 -3.22 -9.36
N ALA A 371 -6.93 -4.52 -9.04
CA ALA A 371 -6.27 -5.56 -9.84
C ALA A 371 -6.80 -5.65 -11.27
N ASP A 372 -8.03 -5.24 -11.54
CA ASP A 372 -8.60 -5.16 -12.88
C ASP A 372 -7.92 -4.10 -13.76
N SER A 373 -7.34 -3.07 -13.15
CA SER A 373 -6.79 -1.91 -13.87
C SER A 373 -5.27 -1.73 -13.73
N LEU A 374 -4.63 -2.37 -12.74
CA LEU A 374 -3.19 -2.25 -12.48
C LEU A 374 -2.62 -3.49 -11.78
N GLY A 375 -1.34 -3.46 -11.41
CA GLY A 375 -0.66 -4.55 -10.69
C GLY A 375 -0.08 -5.64 -11.60
N SER A 376 -0.40 -5.62 -12.90
CA SER A 376 0.21 -6.47 -13.94
C SER A 376 0.33 -5.70 -15.25
N ILE A 377 1.22 -6.14 -16.14
CA ILE A 377 1.42 -5.56 -17.48
C ILE A 377 0.60 -6.39 -18.47
N GLU A 378 -0.66 -6.01 -18.65
CA GLU A 378 -1.62 -6.68 -19.53
C GLU A 378 -2.34 -5.65 -20.42
N VAL A 379 -2.68 -6.06 -21.63
CA VAL A 379 -3.41 -5.19 -22.58
C VAL A 379 -4.72 -4.69 -21.97
N GLY A 380 -4.94 -3.39 -22.06
CA GLY A 380 -6.10 -2.69 -21.54
C GLY A 380 -5.94 -2.17 -20.10
N LYS A 381 -4.93 -2.59 -19.36
CA LYS A 381 -4.63 -2.02 -18.03
C LYS A 381 -3.91 -0.68 -18.15
N ARG A 382 -4.00 0.12 -17.10
CA ARG A 382 -3.28 1.40 -16.96
C ARG A 382 -1.78 1.16 -17.06
N ALA A 383 -1.08 1.98 -17.83
CA ALA A 383 0.35 1.88 -18.00
C ALA A 383 1.10 2.48 -16.80
N ASP A 384 1.15 1.69 -15.72
CA ASP A 384 1.98 1.90 -14.54
C ASP A 384 3.13 0.90 -14.57
N ILE A 385 4.33 1.38 -14.89
CA ILE A 385 5.47 0.53 -15.23
C ILE A 385 6.74 1.11 -14.59
N ILE A 386 7.58 0.24 -14.05
CA ILE A 386 8.89 0.60 -13.52
C ILE A 386 10.00 -0.20 -14.23
N ALA A 387 11.08 0.49 -14.57
CA ALA A 387 12.31 -0.13 -15.05
C ALA A 387 13.39 0.00 -13.98
N LEU A 388 14.08 -1.10 -13.69
CA LEU A 388 15.09 -1.20 -12.65
C LEU A 388 16.47 -1.56 -13.21
N GLU A 389 17.51 -0.90 -12.70
CA GLU A 389 18.92 -1.18 -13.03
C GLU A 389 19.38 -2.51 -12.39
N CYS A 390 18.68 -3.59 -12.72
CA CYS A 390 19.03 -4.94 -12.28
C CYS A 390 18.68 -5.97 -13.37
N PRO A 391 19.45 -7.08 -13.45
CA PRO A 391 19.31 -8.03 -14.55
C PRO A 391 18.16 -9.03 -14.36
N ASN A 392 17.68 -9.23 -13.14
CA ASN A 392 16.67 -10.25 -12.81
C ASN A 392 16.01 -9.97 -11.44
N PRO A 393 14.89 -10.65 -11.13
CA PRO A 393 14.17 -10.48 -9.87
C PRO A 393 14.99 -10.75 -8.61
N GLU A 394 15.88 -11.73 -8.66
CA GLU A 394 16.70 -12.15 -7.50
C GLU A 394 17.69 -11.04 -7.09
N TYR A 395 18.18 -10.26 -8.05
CA TYR A 395 19.09 -9.14 -7.80
C TYR A 395 18.44 -8.01 -6.99
N LEU A 396 17.13 -7.84 -7.12
CA LEU A 396 16.37 -6.77 -6.47
C LEU A 396 16.52 -6.78 -4.93
N ALA A 397 16.42 -7.95 -4.32
CA ALA A 397 16.58 -8.10 -2.88
C ALA A 397 18.07 -8.28 -2.46
N TYR A 398 18.90 -8.82 -3.36
CA TYR A 398 20.32 -9.01 -3.09
C TYR A 398 21.04 -7.66 -2.92
N ARG A 399 20.73 -6.67 -3.78
CA ARG A 399 21.31 -5.32 -3.71
C ARG A 399 20.40 -4.38 -2.91
N PHE A 400 20.30 -4.60 -1.61
CA PHE A 400 19.50 -3.78 -0.71
C PHE A 400 20.18 -2.44 -0.36
N GLY A 401 19.38 -1.47 0.11
CA GLY A 401 19.86 -0.17 0.58
C GLY A 401 20.21 0.84 -0.52
N VAL A 402 19.76 0.59 -1.76
CA VAL A 402 19.89 1.51 -2.89
C VAL A 402 18.58 1.58 -3.67
N ASN A 403 18.29 2.75 -4.23
CA ASN A 403 17.21 2.90 -5.20
C ASN A 403 17.70 2.40 -6.57
N LEU A 404 17.08 1.34 -7.08
CA LEU A 404 17.39 0.72 -8.37
C LEU A 404 16.51 1.25 -9.51
N ILE A 405 15.60 2.16 -9.27
CA ILE A 405 14.71 2.72 -10.30
C ILE A 405 15.54 3.50 -11.32
N HIS A 406 15.33 3.18 -12.59
CA HIS A 406 15.79 3.92 -13.75
C HIS A 406 14.68 4.79 -14.32
N THR A 407 13.51 4.19 -14.60
CA THR A 407 12.37 4.90 -15.20
C THR A 407 11.08 4.52 -14.49
N VAL A 408 10.21 5.49 -14.27
CA VAL A 408 8.83 5.28 -13.82
C VAL A 408 7.89 5.85 -14.88
N VAL A 409 6.98 5.02 -15.35
CA VAL A 409 5.80 5.41 -16.12
C VAL A 409 4.61 5.30 -15.19
N SER A 410 3.86 6.37 -15.02
CA SER A 410 2.64 6.38 -14.22
C SER A 410 1.51 6.97 -15.04
N ASN A 411 0.39 6.25 -15.10
CA ASN A 411 -0.77 6.62 -15.89
C ASN A 411 -0.41 6.92 -17.37
N GLY A 412 0.53 6.16 -17.93
CA GLY A 412 0.99 6.27 -19.31
C GLY A 412 2.06 7.33 -19.60
N ASP A 413 2.33 8.22 -18.65
CA ASP A 413 3.32 9.29 -18.79
C ASP A 413 4.64 8.92 -18.09
N VAL A 414 5.78 9.28 -18.69
CA VAL A 414 7.09 9.14 -18.06
C VAL A 414 7.24 10.23 -17.01
N VAL A 415 7.19 9.84 -15.72
CA VAL A 415 7.19 10.79 -14.59
C VAL A 415 8.53 10.85 -13.87
N HIS A 416 9.38 9.88 -14.07
CA HIS A 416 10.75 9.85 -13.55
C HIS A 416 11.66 9.10 -14.51
N THR A 417 12.85 9.65 -14.76
CA THR A 417 13.94 8.95 -15.45
C THR A 417 15.25 9.41 -14.84
N LYS A 418 16.08 8.44 -14.47
CA LYS A 418 17.45 8.71 -14.04
C LYS A 418 18.24 9.19 -15.24
N LEU A 419 18.75 10.42 -15.17
CA LEU A 419 19.65 10.91 -16.22
C LEU A 419 20.89 10.00 -16.24
N GLY A 420 21.26 9.54 -17.44
CA GLY A 420 22.50 8.78 -17.63
C GLY A 420 23.72 9.55 -17.13
N PRO A 421 24.85 8.85 -16.87
CA PRO A 421 26.07 9.47 -16.39
C PRO A 421 26.63 10.51 -17.35
#